data_ae822701682ca3b937f3852fe47cdf74
#
_entry.id   ae822701682ca3b937f3852fe47cdf74
#
_cell.length_a   1.000
_cell.length_b   1.000
_cell.length_c   1.000
_cell.angle_alpha   90.00
_cell.angle_beta   90.00
_cell.angle_gamma   90.00
#
_symmetry.space_group_name_H-M   'P 1'
#
loop_
_entity.id
_entity.type
_entity.pdbx_description
1 polymer ?
#
loop_
_entity_poly.entity_id
_entity_poly.type
_entity_poly.pdbx_seq_one_letter_code
_entity_poly.pdbx_strand_id
1 'polypeptide(L)'
;MTLHLLGHIELPAHRSSGGFDHADVHSPTDRIYVAHTANDSIDVIDCAQDRYLQSIPGLTAVAGALVSESRGLIFTTNRGENTVSIFAPGDERNALKIGVGIRPDGVAFDSKRGLLVVANVGDPAISNSYTASVVDLGRKERVTEIKVPGRTRWAIYDPATEIFFINIASPPRIVAIDARDPNKISKEYVVPAEGPHGLDLDPATGRLFCACDAGTLFAIDAASGRVVGDVPLSGAPDVIFLNQRTGHLYVAIGDPGVIDVIGVAAMCREEVVQTEAGAHTLALDRKRNKVYAFLPRSHRAAAFLDAA
;
A
#
# COMPACT_ATOMS: atom_id res chain seq x y z
N MET A 1 -26.18 -0.19 -3.91
CA MET A 1 -25.07 -1.09 -3.45
C MET A 1 -24.03 -1.06 -4.55
N THR A 2 -22.90 -0.47 -4.26
CA THR A 2 -21.80 -0.23 -5.21
C THR A 2 -20.92 -1.47 -5.34
N LEU A 3 -20.55 -2.08 -4.19
CA LEU A 3 -19.77 -3.32 -4.15
C LEU A 3 -20.69 -4.54 -3.98
N HIS A 4 -20.61 -5.48 -4.91
CA HIS A 4 -21.35 -6.73 -4.89
C HIS A 4 -20.39 -7.90 -4.60
N LEU A 5 -20.65 -8.64 -3.53
CA LEU A 5 -19.86 -9.83 -3.18
C LEU A 5 -20.02 -10.91 -4.28
N LEU A 6 -18.91 -11.34 -4.86
CA LEU A 6 -18.86 -12.42 -5.84
C LEU A 6 -18.64 -13.79 -5.18
N GLY A 7 -17.85 -13.83 -4.11
CA GLY A 7 -17.50 -15.07 -3.40
C GLY A 7 -16.27 -14.91 -2.53
N HIS A 8 -15.78 -16.06 -2.05
CA HIS A 8 -14.60 -16.14 -1.19
C HIS A 8 -13.55 -17.08 -1.79
N ILE A 9 -12.30 -16.76 -1.54
CA ILE A 9 -11.14 -17.55 -1.95
C ILE A 9 -10.49 -18.06 -0.67
N GLU A 10 -10.35 -19.37 -0.53
CA GLU A 10 -9.65 -20.00 0.61
C GLU A 10 -8.14 -19.72 0.49
N LEU A 11 -7.53 -19.28 1.57
CA LEU A 11 -6.10 -18.99 1.68
C LEU A 11 -5.47 -19.89 2.76
N PRO A 12 -4.13 -20.04 2.76
CA PRO A 12 -3.45 -20.79 3.81
C PRO A 12 -3.74 -20.21 5.20
N ALA A 13 -3.95 -21.07 6.17
CA ALA A 13 -4.15 -20.66 7.56
C ALA A 13 -2.91 -19.95 8.12
N HIS A 14 -3.12 -18.99 9.02
CA HIS A 14 -2.05 -18.28 9.70
C HIS A 14 -1.25 -19.23 10.58
N ARG A 15 0.09 -19.12 10.53
CA ARG A 15 1.04 -19.87 11.36
C ARG A 15 1.49 -19.08 12.58
N SER A 16 1.36 -17.75 12.53
CA SER A 16 1.72 -16.83 13.61
C SER A 16 0.75 -15.64 13.65
N SER A 17 0.98 -14.69 14.55
CA SER A 17 0.29 -13.40 14.54
C SER A 17 0.73 -12.53 13.35
N GLY A 18 -0.10 -11.59 12.91
CA GLY A 18 0.23 -10.59 11.87
C GLY A 18 -0.79 -10.52 10.73
N GLY A 19 -1.46 -11.60 10.39
CA GLY A 19 -2.48 -11.60 9.35
C GLY A 19 -1.93 -11.32 7.94
N PHE A 20 -2.69 -10.56 7.17
CA PHE A 20 -2.32 -10.03 5.86
C PHE A 20 -1.93 -8.55 5.98
N ASP A 21 -1.10 -8.08 5.05
CA ASP A 21 -0.69 -6.68 4.97
C ASP A 21 -0.86 -6.20 3.50
N HIS A 22 0.00 -5.38 2.93
CA HIS A 22 -0.20 -4.81 1.59
C HIS A 22 -0.41 -5.87 0.50
N ALA A 23 -1.15 -5.48 -0.54
CA ALA A 23 -1.36 -6.30 -1.72
C ALA A 23 -1.38 -5.42 -2.98
N ASP A 24 -0.99 -6.01 -4.12
CA ASP A 24 -1.09 -5.34 -5.41
C ASP A 24 -1.36 -6.34 -6.54
N VAL A 25 -1.77 -5.85 -7.70
CA VAL A 25 -2.24 -6.66 -8.84
C VAL A 25 -1.32 -6.49 -10.04
N HIS A 26 -0.84 -7.60 -10.58
CA HIS A 26 -0.14 -7.64 -11.87
C HIS A 26 -1.14 -8.02 -12.97
N SER A 27 -1.76 -7.01 -13.57
CA SER A 27 -2.81 -7.19 -14.58
C SER A 27 -2.39 -8.00 -15.81
N PRO A 28 -1.12 -7.92 -16.30
CA PRO A 28 -0.69 -8.72 -17.45
C PRO A 28 -0.73 -10.24 -17.22
N THR A 29 -0.56 -10.71 -15.98
CA THR A 29 -0.62 -12.13 -15.63
C THR A 29 -1.87 -12.51 -14.84
N ASP A 30 -2.78 -11.56 -14.62
CA ASP A 30 -4.00 -11.72 -13.82
C ASP A 30 -3.71 -12.28 -12.41
N ARG A 31 -2.66 -11.74 -11.71
CA ARG A 31 -2.23 -12.19 -10.39
C ARG A 31 -2.27 -11.08 -9.36
N ILE A 32 -2.82 -11.41 -8.19
CA ILE A 32 -2.67 -10.62 -6.98
C ILE A 32 -1.50 -11.20 -6.20
N TYR A 33 -0.67 -10.32 -5.64
CA TYR A 33 0.38 -10.63 -4.69
C TYR A 33 0.02 -9.96 -3.37
N VAL A 34 -0.24 -10.76 -2.32
CA VAL A 34 -0.59 -10.24 -0.99
C VAL A 34 0.44 -10.68 0.04
N ALA A 35 0.91 -9.74 0.83
CA ALA A 35 1.78 -10.02 1.97
C ALA A 35 1.01 -10.81 3.03
N HIS A 36 1.40 -12.05 3.24
CA HIS A 36 0.90 -12.91 4.30
C HIS A 36 1.91 -12.91 5.44
N THR A 37 1.91 -11.82 6.21
CA THR A 37 2.88 -11.55 7.28
C THR A 37 2.96 -12.69 8.28
N ALA A 38 1.80 -13.26 8.65
CA ALA A 38 1.69 -14.39 9.57
C ALA A 38 2.38 -15.68 9.08
N ASN A 39 2.70 -15.77 7.78
CA ASN A 39 3.27 -16.97 7.16
C ASN A 39 4.66 -16.73 6.55
N ASP A 40 5.24 -15.54 6.71
CA ASP A 40 6.52 -15.16 6.09
C ASP A 40 6.52 -15.41 4.57
N SER A 41 5.41 -15.12 3.91
CA SER A 41 5.19 -15.42 2.49
C SER A 41 4.36 -14.36 1.77
N ILE A 42 4.47 -14.33 0.46
CA ILE A 42 3.48 -13.69 -0.42
C ILE A 42 2.53 -14.79 -0.92
N ASP A 43 1.23 -14.61 -0.71
CA ASP A 43 0.24 -15.45 -1.36
C ASP A 43 -0.11 -14.89 -2.74
N VAL A 44 -0.22 -15.78 -3.72
CA VAL A 44 -0.53 -15.46 -5.11
C VAL A 44 -1.92 -15.97 -5.46
N ILE A 45 -2.78 -15.09 -5.97
CA ILE A 45 -4.16 -15.36 -6.34
C ILE A 45 -4.34 -15.07 -7.83
N ASP A 46 -5.05 -15.93 -8.55
CA ASP A 46 -5.55 -15.69 -9.90
C ASP A 46 -6.82 -14.85 -9.81
N CYS A 47 -6.76 -13.57 -10.18
CA CYS A 47 -7.90 -12.67 -10.12
C CYS A 47 -8.87 -12.80 -11.30
N ALA A 48 -8.50 -13.56 -12.33
CA ALA A 48 -9.43 -13.90 -13.42
C ALA A 48 -10.37 -15.05 -13.03
N GLN A 49 -9.88 -15.99 -12.23
CA GLN A 49 -10.62 -17.18 -11.79
C GLN A 49 -11.02 -17.16 -10.32
N ASP A 50 -10.62 -16.12 -9.57
CA ASP A 50 -10.84 -15.94 -8.12
C ASP A 50 -10.42 -17.20 -7.34
N ARG A 51 -9.13 -17.60 -7.51
CA ARG A 51 -8.59 -18.79 -6.84
C ARG A 51 -7.16 -18.58 -6.37
N TYR A 52 -6.83 -19.15 -5.22
CA TYR A 52 -5.46 -19.25 -4.71
C TYR A 52 -4.59 -20.12 -5.65
N LEU A 53 -3.34 -19.69 -5.86
CA LEU A 53 -2.37 -20.41 -6.69
C LEU A 53 -1.25 -21.05 -5.87
N GLN A 54 -0.52 -20.22 -5.12
CA GLN A 54 0.66 -20.63 -4.36
C GLN A 54 1.05 -19.58 -3.32
N SER A 55 1.92 -19.98 -2.37
CA SER A 55 2.66 -19.05 -1.52
C SER A 55 4.15 -19.03 -1.90
N ILE A 56 4.74 -17.83 -1.90
CA ILE A 56 6.18 -17.60 -2.10
C ILE A 56 6.80 -17.40 -0.72
N PRO A 57 7.52 -18.40 -0.17
CA PRO A 57 8.03 -18.36 1.19
C PRO A 57 9.38 -17.63 1.32
N GLY A 58 9.87 -17.47 2.55
CA GLY A 58 11.20 -16.95 2.85
C GLY A 58 11.29 -15.43 2.84
N LEU A 59 10.17 -14.76 3.14
CA LEU A 59 10.03 -13.32 3.21
C LEU A 59 9.66 -12.92 4.64
N THR A 60 10.64 -12.94 5.55
CA THR A 60 10.40 -12.84 7.00
C THR A 60 9.64 -11.59 7.39
N ALA A 61 8.46 -11.79 8.02
CA ALA A 61 7.52 -10.73 8.40
C ALA A 61 7.24 -9.75 7.24
N VAL A 62 6.98 -10.29 6.05
CA VAL A 62 6.68 -9.49 4.86
C VAL A 62 5.48 -8.57 5.11
N ALA A 63 5.58 -7.33 4.64
CA ALA A 63 4.57 -6.30 4.83
C ALA A 63 4.16 -5.62 3.53
N GLY A 64 5.08 -4.93 2.86
CA GLY A 64 4.81 -4.29 1.58
C GLY A 64 4.74 -5.30 0.44
N ALA A 65 3.81 -5.06 -0.48
CA ALA A 65 3.74 -5.71 -1.78
C ALA A 65 3.37 -4.64 -2.82
N LEU A 66 4.21 -4.48 -3.85
CA LEU A 66 4.02 -3.51 -4.93
C LEU A 66 4.34 -4.17 -6.27
N VAL A 67 3.56 -3.83 -7.28
CA VAL A 67 3.74 -4.31 -8.66
C VAL A 67 4.15 -3.17 -9.57
N SER A 68 5.17 -3.39 -10.38
CA SER A 68 5.48 -2.55 -11.54
C SER A 68 5.15 -3.28 -12.82
N GLU A 69 3.98 -3.02 -13.39
CA GLU A 69 3.57 -3.64 -14.66
C GLU A 69 4.53 -3.30 -15.81
N SER A 70 4.97 -2.03 -15.88
CA SER A 70 5.86 -1.55 -16.94
C SER A 70 7.25 -2.20 -16.94
N ARG A 71 7.69 -2.71 -15.79
CA ARG A 71 8.98 -3.43 -15.64
C ARG A 71 8.79 -4.93 -15.45
N GLY A 72 7.55 -5.41 -15.26
CA GLY A 72 7.26 -6.81 -14.95
C GLY A 72 7.94 -7.24 -13.64
N LEU A 73 7.91 -6.40 -12.61
CA LEU A 73 8.57 -6.64 -11.33
C LEU A 73 7.60 -6.58 -10.16
N ILE A 74 7.86 -7.42 -9.18
CA ILE A 74 7.21 -7.45 -7.88
C ILE A 74 8.24 -7.02 -6.83
N PHE A 75 7.83 -6.14 -5.93
CA PHE A 75 8.63 -5.68 -4.80
C PHE A 75 7.95 -6.08 -3.51
N THR A 76 8.73 -6.59 -2.54
CA THR A 76 8.24 -6.85 -1.19
C THR A 76 9.16 -6.22 -0.17
N THR A 77 8.59 -5.77 0.95
CA THR A 77 9.37 -5.31 2.10
C THR A 77 9.30 -6.38 3.20
N ASN A 78 10.46 -6.80 3.69
CA ASN A 78 10.59 -7.88 4.66
C ASN A 78 11.02 -7.30 6.01
N ARG A 79 10.04 -7.00 6.89
CA ARG A 79 10.26 -6.32 8.18
C ARG A 79 11.21 -7.07 9.09
N GLY A 80 11.14 -8.40 9.09
CA GLY A 80 11.92 -9.25 10.02
C GLY A 80 13.39 -9.37 9.66
N GLU A 81 13.78 -8.99 8.45
CA GLU A 81 15.18 -9.06 7.98
C GLU A 81 15.71 -7.73 7.43
N ASN A 82 14.92 -6.66 7.48
CA ASN A 82 15.29 -5.32 7.00
C ASN A 82 15.76 -5.32 5.53
N THR A 83 15.02 -6.02 4.67
CA THR A 83 15.34 -6.13 3.25
C THR A 83 14.12 -5.79 2.39
N VAL A 84 14.38 -5.48 1.12
CA VAL A 84 13.39 -5.59 0.04
C VAL A 84 13.74 -6.79 -0.82
N SER A 85 12.72 -7.51 -1.30
CA SER A 85 12.91 -8.53 -2.34
C SER A 85 12.34 -8.02 -3.66
N ILE A 86 13.01 -8.37 -4.76
CA ILE A 86 12.68 -7.95 -6.11
C ILE A 86 12.71 -9.17 -7.00
N PHE A 87 11.60 -9.49 -7.67
CA PHE A 87 11.52 -10.64 -8.59
C PHE A 87 10.52 -10.39 -9.72
N ALA A 88 10.64 -11.16 -10.79
CA ALA A 88 9.66 -11.19 -11.87
C ALA A 88 8.59 -12.27 -11.59
N PRO A 89 7.33 -12.11 -12.09
CA PRO A 89 6.33 -13.15 -12.05
C PRO A 89 6.84 -14.45 -12.69
N GLY A 90 6.81 -15.56 -11.94
CA GLY A 90 7.31 -16.86 -12.36
C GLY A 90 8.81 -17.11 -12.09
N ASP A 91 9.56 -16.11 -11.60
CA ASP A 91 10.98 -16.21 -11.26
C ASP A 91 11.25 -15.91 -9.77
N GLU A 92 10.29 -16.22 -8.91
CA GLU A 92 10.30 -15.87 -7.48
C GLU A 92 11.47 -16.52 -6.73
N ARG A 93 11.97 -17.67 -7.23
CA ARG A 93 13.12 -18.38 -6.63
C ARG A 93 14.44 -17.61 -6.75
N ASN A 94 14.53 -16.72 -7.73
CA ASN A 94 15.71 -15.89 -7.99
C ASN A 94 15.53 -14.46 -7.46
N ALA A 95 14.71 -14.26 -6.43
CA ALA A 95 14.46 -12.95 -5.84
C ALA A 95 15.79 -12.31 -5.37
N LEU A 96 16.05 -11.11 -5.87
CA LEU A 96 17.14 -10.26 -5.38
C LEU A 96 16.73 -9.65 -4.05
N LYS A 97 17.54 -9.85 -3.00
CA LYS A 97 17.35 -9.16 -1.70
C LYS A 97 18.36 -8.04 -1.52
N ILE A 98 17.87 -6.87 -1.11
CA ILE A 98 18.71 -5.68 -0.84
C ILE A 98 18.41 -5.17 0.57
N GLY A 99 19.47 -4.91 1.36
CA GLY A 99 19.34 -4.35 2.70
C GLY A 99 18.83 -2.91 2.69
N VAL A 100 17.86 -2.59 3.55
CA VAL A 100 17.26 -1.26 3.74
C VAL A 100 17.27 -0.85 5.19
N GLY A 101 16.53 0.19 5.58
CA GLY A 101 16.41 0.60 6.96
C GLY A 101 15.58 -0.34 7.83
N ILE A 102 15.39 0.03 9.10
CA ILE A 102 14.76 -0.82 10.11
C ILE A 102 13.25 -0.92 9.87
N ARG A 103 12.74 -2.16 9.82
CA ARG A 103 11.31 -2.50 9.65
C ARG A 103 10.70 -1.82 8.42
N PRO A 104 11.15 -2.19 7.19
CA PRO A 104 10.58 -1.64 5.96
C PRO A 104 9.09 -2.01 5.84
N ASP A 105 8.30 -1.09 5.24
CA ASP A 105 6.85 -1.19 5.13
C ASP A 105 6.36 -0.71 3.77
N GLY A 106 5.87 0.54 3.67
CA GLY A 106 5.44 1.13 2.42
C GLY A 106 6.57 1.21 1.40
N VAL A 107 6.22 1.00 0.13
CA VAL A 107 7.18 0.97 -0.97
C VAL A 107 6.59 1.64 -2.21
N ALA A 108 7.40 2.45 -2.91
CA ALA A 108 7.00 3.15 -4.13
C ALA A 108 8.12 3.08 -5.17
N PHE A 109 7.77 3.05 -6.46
CA PHE A 109 8.72 2.80 -7.52
C PHE A 109 8.63 3.79 -8.69
N ASP A 110 9.74 4.43 -9.02
CA ASP A 110 9.95 5.17 -10.27
C ASP A 110 10.47 4.24 -11.36
N SER A 111 9.57 3.79 -12.25
CA SER A 111 9.93 2.88 -13.32
C SER A 111 10.84 3.52 -14.39
N LYS A 112 10.81 4.86 -14.52
CA LYS A 112 11.65 5.60 -15.49
C LYS A 112 13.13 5.54 -15.10
N ARG A 113 13.45 5.79 -13.81
CA ARG A 113 14.83 5.79 -13.30
C ARG A 113 15.25 4.46 -12.71
N GLY A 114 14.31 3.57 -12.42
CA GLY A 114 14.60 2.33 -11.69
C GLY A 114 14.92 2.58 -10.21
N LEU A 115 14.29 3.60 -9.61
CA LEU A 115 14.46 3.93 -8.20
C LEU A 115 13.28 3.42 -7.37
N LEU A 116 13.58 2.67 -6.33
CA LEU A 116 12.62 2.19 -5.34
C LEU A 116 12.81 2.98 -4.05
N VAL A 117 11.76 3.61 -3.56
CA VAL A 117 11.74 4.24 -2.24
C VAL A 117 11.01 3.34 -1.25
N VAL A 118 11.66 3.08 -0.12
CA VAL A 118 11.16 2.19 0.93
C VAL A 118 11.00 2.98 2.21
N ALA A 119 9.78 3.04 2.73
CA ALA A 119 9.45 3.67 3.99
C ALA A 119 9.78 2.72 5.15
N ASN A 120 10.74 3.08 5.99
CA ASN A 120 11.18 2.27 7.12
C ASN A 120 10.49 2.77 8.40
N VAL A 121 9.66 1.90 8.99
CA VAL A 121 8.88 2.20 10.21
C VAL A 121 9.79 2.55 11.40
N GLY A 122 11.03 2.04 11.38
CA GLY A 122 12.00 2.25 12.43
C GLY A 122 11.69 1.50 13.73
N ASP A 123 12.48 1.80 14.75
CA ASP A 123 12.30 1.35 16.12
C ASP A 123 12.41 2.55 17.06
N PRO A 124 11.37 2.87 17.86
CA PRO A 124 11.42 4.01 18.77
C PRO A 124 12.54 3.93 19.83
N ALA A 125 13.05 2.73 20.11
CA ALA A 125 14.19 2.54 21.00
C ALA A 125 15.54 2.87 20.33
N ILE A 126 15.57 3.00 18.99
CA ILE A 126 16.79 3.26 18.23
C ILE A 126 16.73 4.68 17.65
N SER A 127 17.62 5.54 18.12
CA SER A 127 17.70 6.92 17.63
C SER A 127 17.94 6.98 16.12
N ASN A 128 17.24 7.88 15.42
CA ASN A 128 17.33 8.07 13.96
C ASN A 128 16.98 6.84 13.12
N SER A 129 16.16 5.93 13.62
CA SER A 129 15.73 4.74 12.89
C SER A 129 14.59 4.98 11.90
N TYR A 130 13.87 6.12 12.02
CA TYR A 130 12.84 6.51 11.06
C TYR A 130 13.49 7.05 9.79
N THR A 131 13.41 6.29 8.71
CA THR A 131 14.11 6.62 7.45
C THR A 131 13.30 6.26 6.22
N ALA A 132 13.70 6.81 5.08
CA ALA A 132 13.32 6.32 3.75
C ALA A 132 14.60 5.86 3.02
N SER A 133 14.65 4.59 2.64
CA SER A 133 15.77 4.06 1.85
C SER A 133 15.48 4.23 0.37
N VAL A 134 16.49 4.67 -0.40
CA VAL A 134 16.42 4.71 -1.86
C VAL A 134 17.31 3.59 -2.41
N VAL A 135 16.69 2.71 -3.21
CA VAL A 135 17.36 1.57 -3.86
C VAL A 135 17.43 1.84 -5.37
N ASP A 136 18.60 1.71 -5.95
CA ASP A 136 18.82 1.77 -7.40
C ASP A 136 18.87 0.35 -7.96
N LEU A 137 17.89 0.00 -8.80
CA LEU A 137 17.77 -1.33 -9.39
C LEU A 137 18.90 -1.62 -10.40
N GLY A 138 19.42 -0.60 -11.08
CA GLY A 138 20.53 -0.76 -12.01
C GLY A 138 21.83 -1.14 -11.30
N ARG A 139 22.06 -0.53 -10.13
CA ARG A 139 23.20 -0.83 -9.25
C ARG A 139 22.96 -2.02 -8.34
N LYS A 140 21.70 -2.41 -8.14
CA LYS A 140 21.26 -3.46 -7.20
C LYS A 140 21.70 -3.19 -5.76
N GLU A 141 21.65 -1.93 -5.34
CA GLU A 141 22.08 -1.50 -4.01
C GLU A 141 21.21 -0.35 -3.46
N ARG A 142 21.22 -0.19 -2.14
CA ARG A 142 20.72 1.01 -1.49
C ARG A 142 21.72 2.15 -1.70
N VAL A 143 21.31 3.21 -2.39
CA VAL A 143 22.18 4.36 -2.72
C VAL A 143 22.05 5.50 -1.72
N THR A 144 20.93 5.60 -1.01
CA THR A 144 20.68 6.69 -0.05
C THR A 144 19.78 6.20 1.08
N GLU A 145 19.94 6.81 2.25
CA GLU A 145 19.01 6.68 3.37
C GLU A 145 18.70 8.07 3.94
N ILE A 146 17.42 8.48 3.80
CA ILE A 146 16.94 9.80 4.17
C ILE A 146 16.29 9.71 5.54
N LYS A 147 16.72 10.53 6.51
CA LYS A 147 16.02 10.66 7.79
C LYS A 147 14.68 11.34 7.58
N VAL A 148 13.64 10.78 8.18
CA VAL A 148 12.29 11.35 8.16
C VAL A 148 11.85 11.73 9.57
N PRO A 149 10.87 12.64 9.72
CA PRO A 149 10.54 13.23 11.02
C PRO A 149 9.88 12.27 12.03
N GLY A 150 9.45 11.07 11.58
CA GLY A 150 8.80 10.12 12.46
C GLY A 150 8.42 8.81 11.78
N ARG A 151 7.58 8.03 12.46
CA ARG A 151 7.14 6.72 11.98
C ARG A 151 6.49 6.81 10.60
N THR A 152 7.06 6.13 9.63
CA THR A 152 6.54 6.03 8.27
C THR A 152 5.36 5.07 8.19
N ARG A 153 4.55 5.26 7.13
CA ARG A 153 3.44 4.40 6.73
C ARG A 153 3.48 4.18 5.21
N TRP A 154 2.39 4.38 4.52
CA TRP A 154 2.25 4.20 3.08
C TRP A 154 3.19 5.11 2.28
N ALA A 155 3.64 4.60 1.13
CA ALA A 155 4.44 5.35 0.15
C ALA A 155 3.86 5.18 -1.25
N ILE A 156 3.84 6.25 -2.03
CA ILE A 156 3.42 6.24 -3.44
C ILE A 156 4.39 7.07 -4.30
N TYR A 157 4.32 6.86 -5.61
CA TYR A 157 5.07 7.66 -6.60
C TYR A 157 4.12 8.30 -7.60
N ASP A 158 4.30 9.59 -7.83
CA ASP A 158 3.62 10.33 -8.89
C ASP A 158 4.52 10.45 -10.11
N PRO A 159 4.25 9.74 -11.22
CA PRO A 159 5.07 9.81 -12.43
C PRO A 159 4.94 11.13 -13.18
N ALA A 160 3.86 11.90 -12.97
CA ALA A 160 3.64 13.18 -13.64
C ALA A 160 4.53 14.29 -13.07
N THR A 161 4.67 14.33 -11.76
CA THR A 161 5.52 15.32 -11.07
C THR A 161 6.91 14.77 -10.72
N GLU A 162 7.10 13.46 -10.84
CA GLU A 162 8.33 12.73 -10.46
C GLU A 162 8.63 12.83 -8.95
N ILE A 163 7.59 12.77 -8.13
CA ILE A 163 7.68 12.91 -6.66
C ILE A 163 7.23 11.61 -5.98
N PHE A 164 8.00 11.17 -4.99
CA PHE A 164 7.57 10.18 -4.02
C PHE A 164 6.92 10.88 -2.83
N PHE A 165 5.77 10.35 -2.38
CA PHE A 165 5.08 10.81 -1.19
C PHE A 165 5.07 9.70 -0.16
N ILE A 166 5.33 10.04 1.12
CA ILE A 166 5.35 9.10 2.24
C ILE A 166 4.56 9.70 3.40
N ASN A 167 3.59 8.94 3.91
CA ASN A 167 2.88 9.28 5.13
C ASN A 167 3.76 9.09 6.36
N ILE A 168 3.73 10.08 7.25
CA ILE A 168 4.36 10.07 8.58
C ILE A 168 3.25 10.15 9.62
N ALA A 169 3.15 9.10 10.45
CA ALA A 169 2.07 8.97 11.42
C ALA A 169 2.16 10.02 12.54
N SER A 170 3.38 10.29 13.03
CA SER A 170 3.62 11.29 14.08
C SER A 170 5.03 11.87 13.95
N PRO A 171 5.17 13.21 13.88
CA PRO A 171 4.11 14.21 13.77
C PRO A 171 3.37 14.08 12.43
N PRO A 172 2.02 14.31 12.38
CA PRO A 172 1.20 14.00 11.22
C PRO A 172 1.56 14.87 10.02
N ARG A 173 2.08 14.22 8.96
CA ARG A 173 2.47 14.90 7.72
C ARG A 173 2.66 13.93 6.56
N ILE A 174 2.76 14.48 5.36
CA ILE A 174 3.26 13.78 4.18
C ILE A 174 4.61 14.41 3.84
N VAL A 175 5.65 13.59 3.66
CA VAL A 175 6.93 14.05 3.13
C VAL A 175 7.00 13.73 1.64
N ALA A 176 7.58 14.67 0.87
CA ALA A 176 7.79 14.53 -0.56
C ALA A 176 9.29 14.43 -0.86
N ILE A 177 9.67 13.50 -1.74
CA ILE A 177 11.05 13.29 -2.20
C ILE A 177 11.06 13.40 -3.72
N ASP A 178 11.87 14.30 -4.26
CA ASP A 178 12.03 14.46 -5.70
C ASP A 178 12.88 13.33 -6.28
N ALA A 179 12.36 12.56 -7.23
CA ALA A 179 13.08 11.44 -7.84
C ALA A 179 14.32 11.88 -8.66
N ARG A 180 14.42 13.17 -9.01
CA ARG A 180 15.59 13.75 -9.69
C ARG A 180 16.74 14.05 -8.73
N ASP A 181 16.45 14.28 -7.42
CA ASP A 181 17.42 14.45 -6.35
C ASP A 181 16.95 13.69 -5.09
N PRO A 182 16.99 12.35 -5.09
CA PRO A 182 16.39 11.53 -4.05
C PRO A 182 17.30 11.39 -2.81
N ASN A 183 17.96 12.48 -2.42
CA ASN A 183 18.91 12.50 -1.30
C ASN A 183 18.33 13.22 -0.06
N LYS A 184 17.16 13.82 -0.19
CA LYS A 184 16.54 14.65 0.87
C LYS A 184 15.04 14.77 0.69
N ILE A 185 14.36 15.15 1.75
CA ILE A 185 12.99 15.63 1.69
C ILE A 185 12.98 16.95 0.93
N SER A 186 12.14 17.06 -0.11
CA SER A 186 11.96 18.25 -0.91
C SER A 186 10.85 19.17 -0.36
N LYS A 187 9.78 18.57 0.20
CA LYS A 187 8.65 19.28 0.81
C LYS A 187 8.05 18.46 1.94
N GLU A 188 7.35 19.16 2.85
CA GLU A 188 6.54 18.54 3.90
C GLU A 188 5.16 19.20 3.92
N TYR A 189 4.10 18.39 4.00
CA TYR A 189 2.72 18.84 4.11
C TYR A 189 2.16 18.42 5.47
N VAL A 190 1.69 19.38 6.25
CA VAL A 190 1.02 19.10 7.52
C VAL A 190 -0.36 18.50 7.24
N VAL A 191 -0.65 17.36 7.87
CA VAL A 191 -1.97 16.71 7.83
C VAL A 191 -2.71 17.08 9.12
N PRO A 192 -3.98 17.55 9.07
CA PRO A 192 -4.65 18.11 10.23
C PRO A 192 -5.24 17.08 11.19
N ALA A 193 -4.88 15.79 11.05
CA ALA A 193 -5.28 14.71 11.96
C ALA A 193 -4.15 13.73 12.21
N GLU A 194 -4.20 13.08 13.38
CA GLU A 194 -3.20 12.10 13.80
C GLU A 194 -3.23 10.82 12.95
N GLY A 195 -2.05 10.26 12.76
CA GLY A 195 -1.86 8.96 12.13
C GLY A 195 -2.14 8.92 10.62
N PRO A 196 -1.57 9.80 9.77
CA PRO A 196 -1.54 9.55 8.33
C PRO A 196 -1.08 8.11 8.05
N HIS A 197 -1.95 7.29 7.40
CA HIS A 197 -1.76 5.87 7.20
C HIS A 197 -1.83 5.49 5.72
N GLY A 198 -3.02 5.20 5.20
CA GLY A 198 -3.22 4.94 3.77
C GLY A 198 -3.01 6.18 2.92
N LEU A 199 -2.42 6.02 1.74
CA LEU A 199 -2.15 7.12 0.80
C LEU A 199 -2.36 6.63 -0.62
N ASP A 200 -3.12 7.38 -1.41
CA ASP A 200 -3.26 7.16 -2.86
C ASP A 200 -3.35 8.50 -3.59
N LEU A 201 -3.19 8.46 -4.92
CA LEU A 201 -3.15 9.65 -5.78
C LEU A 201 -4.20 9.54 -6.89
N ASP A 202 -4.92 10.62 -7.11
CA ASP A 202 -5.65 10.83 -8.35
C ASP A 202 -4.79 11.68 -9.32
N PRO A 203 -4.13 11.05 -10.30
CA PRO A 203 -3.27 11.77 -11.24
C PRO A 203 -4.05 12.70 -12.18
N ALA A 204 -5.36 12.49 -12.36
CA ALA A 204 -6.20 13.34 -13.20
C ALA A 204 -6.46 14.71 -12.56
N THR A 205 -6.56 14.75 -11.24
CA THR A 205 -6.84 16.00 -10.50
C THR A 205 -5.64 16.48 -9.68
N GLY A 206 -4.58 15.69 -9.55
CA GLY A 206 -3.42 15.99 -8.71
C GLY A 206 -3.77 15.99 -7.21
N ARG A 207 -4.78 15.21 -6.79
CA ARG A 207 -5.19 15.08 -5.38
C ARG A 207 -4.59 13.83 -4.74
N LEU A 208 -3.91 14.02 -3.61
CA LEU A 208 -3.57 12.96 -2.69
C LEU A 208 -4.76 12.66 -1.79
N PHE A 209 -5.06 11.39 -1.59
CA PHE A 209 -6.01 10.92 -0.59
C PHE A 209 -5.21 10.34 0.58
N CYS A 210 -5.34 10.96 1.75
CA CYS A 210 -4.63 10.58 2.96
C CYS A 210 -5.64 10.15 4.03
N ALA A 211 -5.69 8.86 4.32
CA ALA A 211 -6.55 8.31 5.35
C ALA A 211 -5.78 8.26 6.68
N CYS A 212 -6.37 8.81 7.75
CA CYS A 212 -5.73 8.98 9.06
C CYS A 212 -6.34 8.06 10.12
N ASP A 213 -5.51 7.51 11.02
CA ASP A 213 -5.92 6.66 12.14
C ASP A 213 -6.98 7.33 13.03
N ALA A 214 -7.01 8.67 13.03
CA ALA A 214 -8.06 9.46 13.69
C ALA A 214 -9.47 9.34 13.06
N GLY A 215 -9.64 8.50 12.03
CA GLY A 215 -10.93 8.25 11.39
C GLY A 215 -11.36 9.33 10.40
N THR A 216 -10.43 9.95 9.70
CA THR A 216 -10.72 10.96 8.67
C THR A 216 -9.88 10.71 7.43
N LEU A 217 -10.51 10.79 6.25
CA LEU A 217 -9.86 10.84 4.95
C LEU A 217 -9.75 12.30 4.50
N PHE A 218 -8.56 12.74 4.12
CA PHE A 218 -8.33 14.06 3.52
C PHE A 218 -8.02 13.94 2.04
N ALA A 219 -8.59 14.86 1.24
CA ALA A 219 -8.11 15.16 -0.10
C ALA A 219 -7.17 16.36 -0.01
N ILE A 220 -5.93 16.21 -0.51
CA ILE A 220 -4.86 17.20 -0.41
C ILE A 220 -4.35 17.50 -1.82
N ASP A 221 -4.25 18.76 -2.17
CA ASP A 221 -3.62 19.19 -3.43
C ASP A 221 -2.13 18.83 -3.39
N ALA A 222 -1.67 17.98 -4.28
CA ALA A 222 -0.31 17.43 -4.28
C ALA A 222 0.77 18.49 -4.58
N ALA A 223 0.43 19.60 -5.23
CA ALA A 223 1.39 20.65 -5.55
C ALA A 223 1.63 21.58 -4.35
N SER A 224 0.55 21.95 -3.63
CA SER A 224 0.59 22.94 -2.55
C SER A 224 0.56 22.34 -1.15
N GLY A 225 0.12 21.09 -0.98
CA GLY A 225 -0.12 20.46 0.33
C GLY A 225 -1.38 20.97 1.04
N ARG A 226 -2.22 21.75 0.37
CA ARG A 226 -3.45 22.30 0.94
C ARG A 226 -4.56 21.24 0.96
N VAL A 227 -5.23 21.10 2.10
CA VAL A 227 -6.45 20.30 2.21
C VAL A 227 -7.56 20.95 1.37
N VAL A 228 -8.19 20.15 0.51
CA VAL A 228 -9.27 20.60 -0.41
C VAL A 228 -10.59 19.87 -0.15
N GLY A 229 -10.61 18.91 0.77
CA GLY A 229 -11.82 18.20 1.20
C GLY A 229 -11.48 17.18 2.29
N ASP A 230 -12.50 16.74 3.02
CA ASP A 230 -12.39 15.68 4.02
C ASP A 230 -13.68 14.88 4.12
N VAL A 231 -13.55 13.63 4.63
CA VAL A 231 -14.67 12.70 4.86
C VAL A 231 -14.42 11.93 6.15
N PRO A 232 -15.39 11.86 7.08
CA PRO A 232 -15.30 10.98 8.23
C PRO A 232 -15.41 9.51 7.83
N LEU A 233 -14.54 8.68 8.38
CA LEU A 233 -14.49 7.23 8.15
C LEU A 233 -15.20 6.46 9.27
N SER A 234 -15.52 5.19 9.00
CA SER A 234 -16.16 4.28 9.96
C SER A 234 -15.26 3.85 11.12
N GLY A 235 -13.95 4.09 11.02
CA GLY A 235 -12.94 3.76 12.02
C GLY A 235 -11.54 4.09 11.55
N ALA A 236 -10.52 3.55 12.24
CA ALA A 236 -9.12 3.72 11.83
C ALA A 236 -8.85 2.96 10.53
N PRO A 237 -8.41 3.66 9.47
CA PRO A 237 -8.14 3.06 8.15
C PRO A 237 -6.75 2.42 8.10
N ASP A 238 -6.55 1.57 7.09
CA ASP A 238 -5.22 1.11 6.71
C ASP A 238 -5.04 1.25 5.19
N VAL A 239 -5.28 0.21 4.40
CA VAL A 239 -5.11 0.22 2.95
C VAL A 239 -6.22 1.00 2.27
N ILE A 240 -5.85 1.86 1.32
CA ILE A 240 -6.80 2.56 0.45
C ILE A 240 -6.42 2.38 -1.02
N PHE A 241 -7.42 2.32 -1.90
CA PHE A 241 -7.20 2.30 -3.35
C PHE A 241 -8.24 3.12 -4.09
N LEU A 242 -7.77 4.00 -4.97
CA LEU A 242 -8.60 4.74 -5.91
C LEU A 242 -8.86 3.92 -7.18
N ASN A 243 -10.11 3.72 -7.50
CA ASN A 243 -10.56 3.28 -8.82
C ASN A 243 -10.94 4.50 -9.67
N GLN A 244 -10.02 4.94 -10.52
CA GLN A 244 -10.24 6.10 -11.39
C GLN A 244 -11.38 5.90 -12.38
N ARG A 245 -11.71 4.65 -12.73
CA ARG A 245 -12.77 4.34 -13.68
C ARG A 245 -14.16 4.62 -13.12
N THR A 246 -14.37 4.30 -11.85
CA THR A 246 -15.66 4.49 -11.17
C THR A 246 -15.71 5.78 -10.34
N GLY A 247 -14.55 6.37 -10.04
CA GLY A 247 -14.44 7.52 -9.14
C GLY A 247 -14.62 7.13 -7.68
N HIS A 248 -14.45 5.86 -7.33
CA HIS A 248 -14.54 5.37 -5.96
C HIS A 248 -13.17 5.17 -5.34
N LEU A 249 -13.01 5.61 -4.10
CA LEU A 249 -11.90 5.26 -3.23
C LEU A 249 -12.40 4.25 -2.20
N TYR A 250 -11.75 3.09 -2.13
CA TYR A 250 -12.06 2.06 -1.15
C TYR A 250 -11.11 2.19 0.02
N VAL A 251 -11.66 2.20 1.24
CA VAL A 251 -10.89 2.35 2.48
C VAL A 251 -11.15 1.13 3.37
N ALA A 252 -10.11 0.34 3.62
CA ALA A 252 -10.19 -0.79 4.53
C ALA A 252 -10.14 -0.32 5.99
N ILE A 253 -11.07 -0.79 6.80
CA ILE A 253 -11.18 -0.47 8.22
C ILE A 253 -11.31 -1.76 9.01
N GLY A 254 -10.24 -2.14 9.72
CA GLY A 254 -10.17 -3.42 10.42
C GLY A 254 -11.08 -3.51 11.65
N ASP A 255 -11.41 -2.40 12.28
CA ASP A 255 -12.40 -2.31 13.36
C ASP A 255 -13.41 -1.21 13.02
N PRO A 256 -14.66 -1.56 12.74
CA PRO A 256 -15.39 -2.81 13.01
C PRO A 256 -15.27 -3.94 11.98
N GLY A 257 -14.51 -3.79 10.90
CA GLY A 257 -14.38 -4.75 9.80
C GLY A 257 -15.29 -4.37 8.64
N VAL A 258 -14.97 -3.26 7.97
CA VAL A 258 -15.74 -2.73 6.84
C VAL A 258 -14.83 -2.17 5.75
N ILE A 259 -15.40 -1.98 4.57
CA ILE A 259 -14.85 -1.13 3.51
C ILE A 259 -15.76 0.09 3.41
N ASP A 260 -15.21 1.29 3.64
CA ASP A 260 -15.89 2.52 3.26
C ASP A 260 -15.65 2.77 1.76
N VAL A 261 -16.73 2.99 1.01
CA VAL A 261 -16.68 3.41 -0.40
C VAL A 261 -16.93 4.91 -0.46
N ILE A 262 -15.93 5.64 -0.94
CA ILE A 262 -15.94 7.10 -0.99
C ILE A 262 -16.04 7.56 -2.43
N GLY A 263 -17.07 8.33 -2.77
CA GLY A 263 -17.18 9.05 -4.04
C GLY A 263 -16.23 10.25 -4.04
N VAL A 264 -15.13 10.18 -4.80
CA VAL A 264 -14.06 11.20 -4.72
C VAL A 264 -14.44 12.54 -5.36
N ALA A 265 -15.43 12.57 -6.24
CA ALA A 265 -15.91 13.80 -6.85
C ALA A 265 -16.66 14.69 -5.85
N ALA A 266 -17.55 14.07 -5.07
CA ALA A 266 -18.36 14.75 -4.06
C ALA A 266 -17.71 14.77 -2.68
N MET A 267 -16.63 14.01 -2.48
CA MET A 267 -15.98 13.78 -1.18
C MET A 267 -17.00 13.37 -0.13
N CYS A 268 -17.71 12.27 -0.40
CA CYS A 268 -18.70 11.73 0.52
C CYS A 268 -18.61 10.19 0.56
N ARG A 269 -18.97 9.62 1.72
CA ARG A 269 -19.09 8.18 1.86
C ARG A 269 -20.42 7.73 1.26
N GLU A 270 -20.35 6.89 0.23
CA GLU A 270 -21.50 6.41 -0.52
C GLU A 270 -22.03 5.08 0.01
N GLU A 271 -21.12 4.22 0.50
CA GLU A 271 -21.50 2.90 1.02
C GLU A 271 -20.55 2.46 2.14
N VAL A 272 -21.04 1.59 3.03
CA VAL A 272 -20.27 0.84 4.03
C VAL A 272 -20.52 -0.64 3.78
N VAL A 273 -19.49 -1.38 3.38
CA VAL A 273 -19.58 -2.80 3.04
C VAL A 273 -18.99 -3.64 4.16
N GLN A 274 -19.77 -4.58 4.68
CA GLN A 274 -19.32 -5.46 5.76
C GLN A 274 -18.27 -6.45 5.27
N THR A 275 -17.20 -6.60 6.08
CA THR A 275 -16.18 -7.62 5.94
C THR A 275 -16.07 -8.42 7.25
N GLU A 276 -14.88 -8.72 7.72
CA GLU A 276 -14.73 -9.29 9.07
C GLU A 276 -13.77 -8.42 9.90
N ALA A 277 -13.91 -8.46 11.21
CA ALA A 277 -13.05 -7.72 12.12
C ALA A 277 -11.58 -8.13 11.93
N GLY A 278 -10.72 -7.13 11.75
CA GLY A 278 -9.31 -7.27 11.42
C GLY A 278 -9.00 -7.20 9.91
N ALA A 279 -10.01 -7.16 9.03
CA ALA A 279 -9.81 -7.02 7.58
C ALA A 279 -9.40 -5.57 7.24
N HIS A 280 -8.11 -5.31 7.20
CA HIS A 280 -7.52 -4.00 6.94
C HIS A 280 -6.75 -3.93 5.61
N THR A 281 -6.69 -5.03 4.87
CA THR A 281 -5.93 -5.16 3.62
C THR A 281 -6.86 -5.33 2.44
N LEU A 282 -6.60 -4.57 1.38
CA LEU A 282 -7.30 -4.64 0.09
C LEU A 282 -6.32 -4.90 -1.06
N ALA A 283 -6.87 -5.39 -2.19
CA ALA A 283 -6.26 -5.29 -3.51
C ALA A 283 -7.31 -4.81 -4.52
N LEU A 284 -6.87 -4.07 -5.55
CA LEU A 284 -7.75 -3.55 -6.60
C LEU A 284 -7.34 -4.07 -7.98
N ASP A 285 -8.15 -4.97 -8.56
CA ASP A 285 -8.06 -5.33 -9.98
C ASP A 285 -8.79 -4.27 -10.83
N ARG A 286 -8.04 -3.27 -11.28
CA ARG A 286 -8.57 -2.18 -12.10
C ARG A 286 -9.11 -2.65 -13.46
N LYS A 287 -8.58 -3.76 -13.99
CA LYS A 287 -9.00 -4.33 -15.26
C LYS A 287 -10.43 -4.86 -15.22
N ARG A 288 -10.83 -5.41 -14.07
CA ARG A 288 -12.15 -6.03 -13.85
C ARG A 288 -13.06 -5.28 -12.91
N ASN A 289 -12.60 -4.15 -12.34
CA ASN A 289 -13.27 -3.42 -11.26
C ASN A 289 -13.55 -4.31 -10.03
N LYS A 290 -12.64 -5.22 -9.69
CA LYS A 290 -12.79 -6.07 -8.53
C LYS A 290 -11.97 -5.54 -7.37
N VAL A 291 -12.59 -5.53 -6.19
CA VAL A 291 -11.94 -5.25 -4.90
C VAL A 291 -11.85 -6.56 -4.12
N TYR A 292 -10.67 -6.85 -3.60
CA TYR A 292 -10.46 -8.01 -2.75
C TYR A 292 -10.16 -7.53 -1.33
N ALA A 293 -10.92 -8.03 -0.34
CA ALA A 293 -10.64 -7.81 1.07
C ALA A 293 -10.08 -9.07 1.69
N PHE A 294 -8.96 -8.96 2.40
CA PHE A 294 -8.31 -10.11 3.04
C PHE A 294 -8.80 -10.27 4.47
N LEU A 295 -9.34 -11.46 4.76
CA LEU A 295 -10.10 -11.81 5.96
C LEU A 295 -9.22 -12.63 6.92
N PRO A 296 -8.60 -12.00 7.94
CA PRO A 296 -7.58 -12.67 8.75
C PRO A 296 -8.11 -13.74 9.69
N ARG A 297 -9.39 -13.70 10.09
CA ARG A 297 -9.96 -14.68 11.02
C ARG A 297 -10.41 -15.95 10.31
N SER A 298 -10.96 -15.79 9.10
CA SER A 298 -11.44 -16.90 8.29
C SER A 298 -10.40 -17.44 7.32
N HIS A 299 -9.23 -16.78 7.20
CA HIS A 299 -8.16 -17.12 6.25
C HIS A 299 -8.64 -17.15 4.80
N ARG A 300 -9.34 -16.08 4.37
CA ARG A 300 -9.97 -15.95 3.06
C ARG A 300 -9.65 -14.61 2.43
N ALA A 301 -9.90 -14.52 1.14
CA ALA A 301 -10.14 -13.25 0.47
C ALA A 301 -11.60 -13.19 0.01
N ALA A 302 -12.30 -12.09 0.30
CA ALA A 302 -13.61 -11.81 -0.27
C ALA A 302 -13.42 -10.99 -1.55
N ALA A 303 -13.99 -11.45 -2.67
CA ALA A 303 -13.97 -10.76 -3.94
C ALA A 303 -15.28 -9.99 -4.13
N PHE A 304 -15.17 -8.70 -4.43
CA PHE A 304 -16.31 -7.83 -4.72
C PHE A 304 -16.18 -7.25 -6.13
N LEU A 305 -17.31 -7.04 -6.80
CA LEU A 305 -17.40 -6.31 -8.06
C LEU A 305 -17.93 -4.90 -7.78
N ASP A 306 -17.22 -3.89 -8.23
CA ASP A 306 -17.77 -2.54 -8.33
C ASP A 306 -18.55 -2.44 -9.65
N ALA A 307 -19.87 -2.30 -9.52
CA ALA A 307 -20.83 -2.30 -10.64
C ALA A 307 -21.18 -0.88 -11.14
N ALA A 308 -20.50 0.18 -10.65
CA ALA A 308 -20.75 1.57 -11.07
C ALA A 308 -20.21 1.88 -12.47
#